data_e443bd29dfa8b81336e6b32a0ebab750
#
_entry.id   e443bd29dfa8b81336e6b32a0ebab750
#
_cell.length_a   1.000
_cell.length_b   1.000
_cell.length_c   1.000
_cell.angle_alpha   90.00
_cell.angle_beta   90.00
_cell.angle_gamma   90.00
#
_symmetry.space_group_name_H-M   'P 1'
#
loop_
_entity.id
_entity.type
_entity.pdbx_description
1 polymer ?
#
loop_
_entity_poly.entity_id
_entity_poly.type
_entity_poly.pdbx_seq_one_letter_code
_entity_poly.pdbx_strand_id
1 'polypeptide(L)'
;MSECFDAAVVGGGAAGATVALCLARRGLRVCLFETTRFDGERYGETLPPEINPLLRELGVFNEFRGLEPLESPGIVSTWGGLPHEQDYLWNRYGPGWHVDRNRFDAMLCRQAEAVGAEWFQGCRAQVKGRDGGVWRVGEIGARVLVDATGRNGLQIAGGVEREMEDRLLAIVLRLIHKGDAPHDARTYIESAPAGWWYSAPLPQGETIAMFFTDCDVYARKGIVLDEQLIHAPLMRSRLVDTEVVSTRAVYAASSCRKAIVGEAWLAVGDSASSYDPISGTGVLKALRQGTNAAIAVDGFLRGDTGLLPAYDALARKEFDTYVRRRRAHYASERRWTGCEFWEKRRKPGRN
;
A
#
# COMPACT_ATOMS: atom_id res chain seq x y z
N MET A 1 -21.26 -24.35 21.15
CA MET A 1 -20.64 -23.06 21.42
C MET A 1 -19.91 -22.68 20.15
N SER A 2 -20.22 -21.54 19.54
CA SER A 2 -19.44 -21.06 18.36
C SER A 2 -17.98 -20.88 18.75
N GLU A 3 -17.06 -21.33 17.92
CA GLU A 3 -15.62 -21.12 18.16
C GLU A 3 -15.32 -19.64 18.34
N CYS A 4 -14.57 -19.30 19.39
CA CYS A 4 -14.18 -17.92 19.67
C CYS A 4 -12.67 -17.79 19.45
N PHE A 5 -12.30 -16.93 18.48
CA PHE A 5 -10.93 -16.55 18.20
C PHE A 5 -10.47 -15.40 19.10
N ASP A 6 -9.18 -15.29 19.32
CA ASP A 6 -8.61 -14.12 19.99
C ASP A 6 -8.69 -12.89 19.07
N ALA A 7 -8.42 -13.06 17.77
CA ALA A 7 -8.52 -11.99 16.80
C ALA A 7 -9.12 -12.46 15.47
N ALA A 8 -9.98 -11.62 14.87
CA ALA A 8 -10.42 -11.74 13.49
C ALA A 8 -9.80 -10.62 12.67
N VAL A 9 -9.00 -10.99 11.66
CA VAL A 9 -8.37 -10.06 10.72
C VAL A 9 -9.14 -10.08 9.42
N VAL A 10 -9.61 -8.92 8.97
CA VAL A 10 -10.38 -8.79 7.74
C VAL A 10 -9.55 -8.06 6.69
N GLY A 11 -9.14 -8.77 5.65
CA GLY A 11 -8.28 -8.34 4.57
C GLY A 11 -6.90 -9.02 4.61
N GLY A 12 -6.60 -9.84 3.58
CA GLY A 12 -5.36 -10.61 3.44
C GLY A 12 -4.26 -9.87 2.64
N GLY A 13 -4.30 -8.54 2.57
CA GLY A 13 -3.18 -7.75 2.04
C GLY A 13 -1.98 -7.74 2.99
N ALA A 14 -0.88 -7.11 2.58
CA ALA A 14 0.37 -7.09 3.34
C ALA A 14 0.20 -6.73 4.82
N ALA A 15 -0.66 -5.77 5.18
CA ALA A 15 -0.90 -5.39 6.58
C ALA A 15 -1.60 -6.49 7.38
N GLY A 16 -2.73 -7.00 6.87
CA GLY A 16 -3.54 -7.99 7.60
C GLY A 16 -2.84 -9.33 7.71
N ALA A 17 -2.18 -9.80 6.64
CA ALA A 17 -1.39 -11.02 6.66
C ALA A 17 -0.24 -10.93 7.69
N THR A 18 0.41 -9.75 7.82
CA THR A 18 1.44 -9.51 8.83
C THR A 18 0.87 -9.55 10.25
N VAL A 19 -0.31 -8.94 10.48
CA VAL A 19 -0.98 -9.03 11.79
C VAL A 19 -1.25 -10.49 12.14
N ALA A 20 -1.88 -11.25 11.21
CA ALA A 20 -2.23 -12.64 11.43
C ALA A 20 -0.99 -13.50 11.72
N LEU A 21 0.09 -13.34 10.93
CA LEU A 21 1.38 -13.99 11.12
C LEU A 21 1.96 -13.71 12.51
N CYS A 22 2.00 -12.44 12.91
CA CYS A 22 2.60 -12.04 14.18
C CYS A 22 1.78 -12.49 15.38
N LEU A 23 0.46 -12.49 15.31
CA LEU A 23 -0.41 -12.95 16.38
C LEU A 23 -0.39 -14.48 16.52
N ALA A 24 -0.47 -15.22 15.41
CA ALA A 24 -0.40 -16.68 15.43
C ALA A 24 0.94 -17.18 16.00
N ARG A 25 2.06 -16.54 15.67
CA ARG A 25 3.37 -16.85 16.29
C ARG A 25 3.43 -16.59 17.79
N ARG A 26 2.55 -15.76 18.33
CA ARG A 26 2.40 -15.55 19.78
C ARG A 26 1.46 -16.56 20.44
N GLY A 27 1.00 -17.57 19.68
CA GLY A 27 0.11 -18.61 20.16
C GLY A 27 -1.36 -18.21 20.30
N LEU A 28 -1.75 -17.07 19.70
CA LEU A 28 -3.14 -16.62 19.67
C LEU A 28 -3.93 -17.33 18.57
N ARG A 29 -5.19 -17.63 18.84
CA ARG A 29 -6.12 -18.15 17.83
C ARG A 29 -6.58 -17.01 16.92
N VAL A 30 -6.17 -17.05 15.67
CA VAL A 30 -6.42 -15.97 14.68
C VAL A 30 -7.14 -16.53 13.47
N CYS A 31 -8.20 -15.85 13.04
CA CYS A 31 -8.78 -16.07 11.72
C CYS A 31 -8.48 -14.87 10.78
N LEU A 32 -8.13 -15.17 9.52
CA LEU A 32 -7.81 -14.21 8.48
C LEU A 32 -8.76 -14.38 7.31
N PHE A 33 -9.51 -13.34 6.96
CA PHE A 33 -10.42 -13.33 5.82
C PHE A 33 -9.84 -12.55 4.65
N GLU A 34 -9.87 -13.13 3.45
CA GLU A 34 -9.54 -12.46 2.20
C GLU A 34 -10.62 -12.75 1.15
N THR A 35 -11.17 -11.69 0.54
CA THR A 35 -12.28 -11.82 -0.42
C THR A 35 -11.85 -12.36 -1.78
N THR A 36 -10.58 -12.19 -2.16
CA THR A 36 -10.04 -12.60 -3.46
C THR A 36 -9.27 -13.92 -3.36
N ARG A 37 -9.02 -14.52 -4.50
CA ARG A 37 -8.08 -15.64 -4.63
C ARG A 37 -6.71 -15.20 -5.10
N PHE A 38 -6.41 -13.90 -5.00
CA PHE A 38 -5.20 -13.25 -5.50
C PHE A 38 -5.07 -13.38 -7.04
N ASP A 39 -6.17 -13.33 -7.72
CA ASP A 39 -6.33 -13.46 -9.17
C ASP A 39 -6.72 -12.14 -9.85
N GLY A 40 -6.94 -11.09 -9.07
CA GLY A 40 -7.24 -9.74 -9.56
C GLY A 40 -6.00 -8.84 -9.66
N GLU A 41 -6.18 -7.63 -10.17
CA GLU A 41 -5.10 -6.64 -10.24
C GLU A 41 -4.83 -6.03 -8.86
N ARG A 42 -3.55 -6.03 -8.45
CA ARG A 42 -3.04 -5.39 -7.23
C ARG A 42 -1.84 -4.52 -7.57
N TYR A 43 -1.81 -3.30 -7.03
CA TYR A 43 -0.76 -2.32 -7.32
C TYR A 43 0.17 -2.10 -6.12
N GLY A 44 1.34 -1.46 -6.37
CA GLY A 44 2.39 -1.25 -5.38
C GLY A 44 3.47 -2.32 -5.48
N GLU A 45 3.94 -2.55 -6.69
CA GLU A 45 4.89 -3.57 -7.11
C GLU A 45 6.34 -3.25 -6.75
N THR A 46 6.67 -1.98 -6.48
CA THR A 46 8.03 -1.57 -6.10
C THR A 46 8.19 -1.54 -4.59
N LEU A 47 9.20 -2.24 -4.10
CA LEU A 47 9.58 -2.32 -2.69
C LEU A 47 10.98 -1.70 -2.50
N PRO A 48 11.14 -0.74 -1.57
CA PRO A 48 12.44 -0.13 -1.32
C PRO A 48 13.37 -1.08 -0.53
N PRO A 49 14.70 -0.85 -0.53
CA PRO A 49 15.67 -1.68 0.19
C PRO A 49 15.36 -1.91 1.68
N GLU A 50 14.71 -0.94 2.33
CA GLU A 50 14.30 -1.00 3.73
C GLU A 50 13.30 -2.12 4.05
N ILE A 51 12.74 -2.76 3.01
CA ILE A 51 11.87 -3.93 3.18
C ILE A 51 12.67 -5.17 3.64
N ASN A 52 13.94 -5.29 3.23
CA ASN A 52 14.76 -6.48 3.47
C ASN A 52 14.96 -6.81 4.94
N PRO A 53 15.38 -5.87 5.82
CA PRO A 53 15.47 -6.16 7.26
C PRO A 53 14.14 -6.55 7.86
N LEU A 54 13.03 -5.93 7.44
CA LEU A 54 11.70 -6.22 7.96
C LEU A 54 11.21 -7.63 7.56
N LEU A 55 11.45 -8.06 6.32
CA LEU A 55 11.13 -9.42 5.88
C LEU A 55 11.97 -10.48 6.63
N ARG A 56 13.23 -10.16 6.98
CA ARG A 56 14.06 -11.04 7.82
C ARG A 56 13.55 -11.10 9.27
N GLU A 57 13.19 -9.97 9.86
CA GLU A 57 12.58 -9.90 11.19
C GLU A 57 11.25 -10.69 11.24
N LEU A 58 10.45 -10.57 10.20
CA LEU A 58 9.24 -11.35 10.02
C LEU A 58 9.52 -12.83 9.68
N GLY A 59 10.78 -13.25 9.49
CA GLY A 59 11.16 -14.62 9.16
C GLY A 59 10.54 -15.17 7.89
N VAL A 60 10.29 -14.29 6.89
CA VAL A 60 9.66 -14.66 5.60
C VAL A 60 10.55 -14.30 4.40
N PHE A 61 11.80 -13.93 4.64
CA PHE A 61 12.70 -13.47 3.58
C PHE A 61 13.04 -14.57 2.56
N ASN A 62 13.19 -15.81 3.01
CA ASN A 62 13.49 -16.94 2.11
C ASN A 62 12.30 -17.26 1.20
N GLU A 63 11.10 -17.29 1.75
CA GLU A 63 9.85 -17.48 1.00
C GLU A 63 9.61 -16.35 0.01
N PHE A 64 9.93 -15.11 0.41
CA PHE A 64 9.93 -13.96 -0.48
C PHE A 64 10.91 -14.15 -1.65
N ARG A 65 12.16 -14.56 -1.40
CA ARG A 65 13.13 -14.86 -2.46
C ARG A 65 12.67 -15.98 -3.37
N GLY A 66 11.96 -16.98 -2.85
CA GLY A 66 11.36 -18.07 -3.63
C GLY A 66 10.24 -17.63 -4.57
N LEU A 67 9.74 -16.39 -4.48
CA LEU A 67 8.83 -15.80 -5.46
C LEU A 67 9.55 -15.29 -6.72
N GLU A 68 10.88 -15.28 -6.72
CA GLU A 68 11.73 -14.76 -7.79
C GLU A 68 11.41 -13.27 -8.10
N PRO A 69 11.44 -12.39 -7.08
CA PRO A 69 11.23 -10.96 -7.30
C PRO A 69 12.36 -10.40 -8.18
N LEU A 70 12.03 -9.42 -9.02
CA LEU A 70 13.03 -8.75 -9.85
C LEU A 70 13.80 -7.73 -9.00
N GLU A 71 15.12 -7.79 -9.00
CA GLU A 71 15.94 -6.80 -8.29
C GLU A 71 15.84 -5.43 -8.94
N SER A 72 15.55 -4.41 -8.11
CA SER A 72 15.57 -3.01 -8.53
C SER A 72 16.87 -2.36 -8.09
N PRO A 73 17.72 -1.92 -9.03
CA PRO A 73 18.99 -1.27 -8.69
C PRO A 73 18.83 0.19 -8.27
N GLY A 74 17.64 0.78 -8.43
CA GLY A 74 17.44 2.18 -8.04
C GLY A 74 16.22 2.85 -8.67
N ILE A 75 16.22 4.17 -8.56
CA ILE A 75 15.16 5.06 -9.10
C ILE A 75 15.81 6.13 -9.98
N VAL A 76 15.23 6.37 -11.15
CA VAL A 76 15.52 7.54 -11.98
C VAL A 76 14.35 8.51 -11.89
N SER A 77 14.64 9.75 -11.56
CA SER A 77 13.59 10.77 -11.39
C SER A 77 13.95 12.08 -12.06
N THR A 78 13.01 12.65 -12.82
CA THR A 78 13.02 14.07 -13.22
C THR A 78 11.93 14.80 -12.44
N TRP A 79 12.31 15.26 -11.25
CA TRP A 79 11.43 16.00 -10.36
C TRP A 79 12.14 17.27 -9.89
N GLY A 80 11.55 18.42 -10.18
CA GLY A 80 12.10 19.72 -9.79
C GLY A 80 13.29 20.22 -10.63
N GLY A 81 13.80 19.43 -11.58
CA GLY A 81 15.00 19.82 -12.33
C GLY A 81 15.51 18.76 -13.29
N LEU A 82 16.84 18.65 -13.35
CA LEU A 82 17.53 17.64 -14.17
C LEU A 82 17.28 16.22 -13.63
N PRO A 83 17.46 15.19 -14.49
CA PRO A 83 17.38 13.80 -14.06
C PRO A 83 18.30 13.54 -12.86
N HIS A 84 17.76 12.86 -11.87
CA HIS A 84 18.46 12.43 -10.66
C HIS A 84 18.32 10.91 -10.52
N GLU A 85 19.43 10.25 -10.22
CA GLU A 85 19.47 8.81 -9.99
C GLU A 85 19.72 8.54 -8.50
N GLN A 86 18.89 7.69 -7.92
CA GLN A 86 19.11 7.09 -6.62
C GLN A 86 19.52 5.65 -6.84
N ASP A 87 20.80 5.39 -6.74
CA ASP A 87 21.38 4.05 -6.89
C ASP A 87 21.33 3.29 -5.55
N TYR A 88 20.95 2.02 -5.58
CA TYR A 88 20.90 1.13 -4.42
C TYR A 88 22.15 0.23 -4.29
N LEU A 89 23.14 0.34 -5.19
CA LEU A 89 24.34 -0.49 -5.19
C LEU A 89 25.06 -0.48 -3.82
N TRP A 90 25.11 0.69 -3.19
CA TRP A 90 25.73 0.87 -1.88
C TRP A 90 24.74 0.98 -0.73
N ASN A 91 23.48 0.61 -0.95
CA ASN A 91 22.50 0.64 0.12
C ASN A 91 22.82 -0.48 1.14
N ARG A 92 22.93 -0.11 2.41
CA ARG A 92 23.24 -1.05 3.51
C ARG A 92 22.24 -2.21 3.65
N TYR A 93 21.05 -2.07 3.09
CA TYR A 93 19.99 -3.07 3.13
C TYR A 93 19.95 -3.95 1.88
N GLY A 94 20.79 -3.67 0.86
CA GLY A 94 20.79 -4.35 -0.43
C GLY A 94 19.87 -3.70 -1.46
N PRO A 95 19.46 -4.45 -2.50
CA PRO A 95 18.60 -3.91 -3.57
C PRO A 95 17.18 -3.64 -3.11
N GLY A 96 16.46 -2.83 -3.88
CA GLY A 96 15.01 -2.83 -3.90
C GLY A 96 14.46 -4.00 -4.75
N TRP A 97 13.15 -4.09 -4.86
CA TRP A 97 12.50 -5.20 -5.57
C TRP A 97 11.29 -4.74 -6.36
N HIS A 98 11.05 -5.40 -7.50
CA HIS A 98 9.76 -5.40 -8.16
C HIS A 98 9.10 -6.77 -7.95
N VAL A 99 7.83 -6.76 -7.57
CA VAL A 99 7.10 -7.96 -7.17
C VAL A 99 5.74 -8.05 -7.88
N ASP A 100 5.30 -9.27 -8.08
CA ASP A 100 3.88 -9.55 -8.27
C ASP A 100 3.18 -9.46 -6.91
N ARG A 101 2.32 -8.47 -6.74
CA ARG A 101 1.60 -8.21 -5.48
C ARG A 101 0.65 -9.34 -5.11
N ASN A 102 0.07 -10.05 -6.07
CA ASN A 102 -0.78 -11.19 -5.78
C ASN A 102 0.03 -12.32 -5.15
N ARG A 103 1.18 -12.64 -5.74
CA ARG A 103 2.08 -13.67 -5.21
C ARG A 103 2.67 -13.28 -3.86
N PHE A 104 3.04 -12.00 -3.69
CA PHE A 104 3.61 -11.47 -2.44
C PHE A 104 2.60 -11.49 -1.29
N ASP A 105 1.40 -10.94 -1.49
CA ASP A 105 0.37 -10.89 -0.45
C ASP A 105 -0.11 -12.31 -0.10
N ALA A 106 -0.29 -13.21 -1.09
CA ALA A 106 -0.64 -14.60 -0.87
C ALA A 106 0.46 -15.37 -0.11
N MET A 107 1.73 -15.09 -0.36
CA MET A 107 2.84 -15.68 0.39
C MET A 107 2.74 -15.34 1.87
N LEU A 108 2.50 -14.06 2.20
CA LEU A 108 2.34 -13.64 3.61
C LEU A 108 1.14 -14.34 4.29
N CYS A 109 0.02 -14.52 3.58
CA CYS A 109 -1.13 -15.26 4.11
C CYS A 109 -0.79 -16.74 4.36
N ARG A 110 -0.10 -17.41 3.42
CA ARG A 110 0.38 -18.79 3.60
C ARG A 110 1.33 -18.92 4.78
N GLN A 111 2.20 -17.93 4.99
CA GLN A 111 3.10 -17.93 6.15
C GLN A 111 2.33 -17.74 7.48
N ALA A 112 1.26 -16.97 7.50
CA ALA A 112 0.38 -16.87 8.66
C ALA A 112 -0.34 -18.19 8.94
N GLU A 113 -0.85 -18.85 7.91
CA GLU A 113 -1.50 -20.16 7.99
C GLU A 113 -0.54 -21.26 8.48
N ALA A 114 0.70 -21.28 7.95
CA ALA A 114 1.72 -22.24 8.33
C ALA A 114 2.10 -22.19 9.83
N VAL A 115 1.85 -21.07 10.51
CA VAL A 115 2.10 -20.90 11.95
C VAL A 115 0.82 -20.94 12.80
N GLY A 116 -0.32 -21.35 12.20
CA GLY A 116 -1.54 -21.65 12.91
C GLY A 116 -2.68 -20.64 12.80
N ALA A 117 -2.59 -19.63 11.92
CA ALA A 117 -3.76 -18.81 11.61
C ALA A 117 -4.74 -19.61 10.72
N GLU A 118 -6.04 -19.46 10.95
CA GLU A 118 -7.06 -20.03 10.06
C GLU A 118 -7.33 -19.04 8.91
N TRP A 119 -6.96 -19.40 7.69
CA TRP A 119 -7.10 -18.53 6.53
C TRP A 119 -8.31 -18.87 5.66
N PHE A 120 -9.26 -17.93 5.57
CA PHE A 120 -10.47 -18.02 4.76
C PHE A 120 -10.28 -17.26 3.44
N GLN A 121 -9.68 -17.91 2.45
CA GLN A 121 -9.43 -17.35 1.12
C GLN A 121 -10.72 -17.37 0.27
N GLY A 122 -10.94 -16.30 -0.51
CA GLY A 122 -12.14 -16.15 -1.34
C GLY A 122 -13.42 -15.92 -0.52
N CYS A 123 -13.26 -15.59 0.78
CA CYS A 123 -14.36 -15.43 1.71
C CYS A 123 -14.53 -13.98 2.13
N ARG A 124 -15.72 -13.43 1.88
CA ARG A 124 -16.09 -12.08 2.33
C ARG A 124 -16.54 -12.11 3.79
N ALA A 125 -15.75 -11.49 4.68
CA ALA A 125 -16.13 -11.33 6.08
C ALA A 125 -17.39 -10.47 6.23
N GLN A 126 -18.40 -11.00 6.91
CA GLN A 126 -19.62 -10.27 7.26
C GLN A 126 -19.53 -9.84 8.73
N VAL A 127 -19.08 -8.62 9.00
CA VAL A 127 -19.02 -8.08 10.36
C VAL A 127 -20.44 -7.66 10.78
N LYS A 128 -21.02 -8.40 11.72
CA LYS A 128 -22.40 -8.19 12.22
C LYS A 128 -22.45 -7.21 13.41
N GLY A 129 -21.29 -6.89 14.02
CA GLY A 129 -21.17 -6.05 15.20
C GLY A 129 -20.53 -6.75 16.38
N ARG A 130 -20.61 -6.14 17.56
CA ARG A 130 -20.07 -6.66 18.83
C ARG A 130 -21.20 -6.87 19.82
N ASP A 131 -21.27 -8.07 20.37
CA ASP A 131 -22.26 -8.47 21.37
C ASP A 131 -21.62 -9.29 22.50
N GLY A 132 -21.97 -9.00 23.74
CA GLY A 132 -21.41 -9.69 24.92
C GLY A 132 -19.86 -9.63 24.98
N GLY A 133 -19.25 -8.55 24.48
CA GLY A 133 -17.81 -8.39 24.46
C GLY A 133 -17.10 -9.09 23.29
N VAL A 134 -17.83 -9.75 22.38
CA VAL A 134 -17.31 -10.56 21.27
C VAL A 134 -17.76 -9.98 19.93
N TRP A 135 -16.86 -9.78 19.00
CA TRP A 135 -17.15 -9.44 17.62
C TRP A 135 -17.75 -10.64 16.88
N ARG A 136 -18.80 -10.41 16.12
CA ARG A 136 -19.44 -11.41 15.25
C ARG A 136 -19.05 -11.19 13.81
N VAL A 137 -18.32 -12.16 13.24
CA VAL A 137 -17.88 -12.15 11.84
C VAL A 137 -18.41 -13.41 11.16
N GLY A 138 -19.54 -13.28 10.44
CA GLY A 138 -20.32 -14.44 10.01
C GLY A 138 -20.84 -15.25 11.22
N GLU A 139 -20.45 -16.50 11.28
CA GLU A 139 -20.75 -17.41 12.41
C GLU A 139 -19.60 -17.50 13.44
N ILE A 140 -18.49 -16.77 13.17
CA ILE A 140 -17.29 -16.79 14.02
C ILE A 140 -17.39 -15.68 15.06
N GLY A 141 -16.96 -15.99 16.29
CA GLY A 141 -16.74 -15.03 17.36
C GLY A 141 -15.27 -14.64 17.48
N ALA A 142 -14.94 -13.37 17.76
CA ALA A 142 -13.59 -12.93 18.03
C ALA A 142 -13.54 -11.85 19.13
N ARG A 143 -12.52 -11.91 19.99
CA ARG A 143 -12.33 -10.93 21.08
C ARG A 143 -11.90 -9.57 20.54
N VAL A 144 -11.08 -9.54 19.48
CA VAL A 144 -10.60 -8.34 18.82
C VAL A 144 -10.86 -8.43 17.33
N LEU A 145 -11.28 -7.30 16.71
CA LEU A 145 -11.42 -7.16 15.26
C LEU A 145 -10.29 -6.29 14.70
N VAL A 146 -9.64 -6.78 13.63
CA VAL A 146 -8.63 -6.01 12.88
C VAL A 146 -9.14 -5.70 11.48
N ASP A 147 -9.34 -4.41 11.20
CA ASP A 147 -9.70 -3.92 9.87
C ASP A 147 -8.45 -3.71 9.02
N ALA A 148 -8.18 -4.61 8.10
CA ALA A 148 -7.08 -4.57 7.12
C ALA A 148 -7.62 -4.50 5.66
N THR A 149 -8.84 -3.99 5.46
CA THR A 149 -9.56 -4.01 4.17
C THR A 149 -9.09 -2.93 3.18
N GLY A 150 -7.98 -2.27 3.47
CA GLY A 150 -7.40 -1.26 2.61
C GLY A 150 -8.21 0.06 2.61
N ARG A 151 -8.18 0.78 1.50
CA ARG A 151 -8.73 2.16 1.41
C ARG A 151 -10.23 2.25 1.70
N ASN A 152 -10.99 1.18 1.45
CA ASN A 152 -12.44 1.17 1.66
C ASN A 152 -12.81 1.13 3.14
N GLY A 153 -12.03 0.44 3.97
CA GLY A 153 -12.31 0.23 5.39
C GLY A 153 -13.58 -0.59 5.66
N LEU A 154 -13.66 -1.20 6.84
CA LEU A 154 -14.90 -1.82 7.33
C LEU A 154 -15.86 -0.75 7.85
N GLN A 155 -17.15 -0.92 7.55
CA GLN A 155 -18.24 -0.15 8.16
C GLN A 155 -18.46 -0.67 9.60
N ILE A 156 -17.62 -0.24 10.52
CA ILE A 156 -17.77 -0.49 11.95
C ILE A 156 -18.54 0.68 12.55
N ALA A 157 -19.28 0.48 13.63
CA ALA A 157 -20.17 1.45 14.28
C ALA A 157 -19.77 2.92 14.07
N GLY A 158 -20.58 3.70 13.34
CA GLY A 158 -20.30 5.09 12.99
C GLY A 158 -19.71 5.33 11.58
N GLY A 159 -19.42 4.27 10.82
CA GLY A 159 -18.92 4.38 9.44
C GLY A 159 -17.41 4.59 9.34
N VAL A 160 -16.92 4.81 8.11
CA VAL A 160 -15.51 5.10 7.80
C VAL A 160 -15.37 6.57 7.46
N GLU A 161 -15.24 7.41 8.48
CA GLU A 161 -14.88 8.82 8.25
C GLU A 161 -13.36 8.97 8.06
N ARG A 162 -12.97 9.67 6.99
CA ARG A 162 -11.56 9.92 6.65
C ARG A 162 -11.31 11.40 6.42
N GLU A 163 -10.17 11.85 6.93
CA GLU A 163 -9.61 13.15 6.55
C GLU A 163 -8.79 12.98 5.30
N MET A 164 -9.19 13.70 4.25
CA MET A 164 -8.59 13.60 2.91
C MET A 164 -7.56 14.71 2.72
N GLU A 165 -6.34 14.36 2.33
CA GLU A 165 -5.28 15.32 1.98
C GLU A 165 -5.35 15.78 0.53
N ASP A 166 -5.90 14.95 -0.35
CA ASP A 166 -5.98 15.21 -1.79
C ASP A 166 -7.05 14.33 -2.47
N ARG A 167 -7.12 14.41 -3.79
CA ARG A 167 -8.01 13.62 -4.66
C ARG A 167 -7.24 12.91 -5.77
N LEU A 168 -6.06 12.39 -5.47
CA LEU A 168 -5.19 11.75 -6.43
C LEU A 168 -5.84 10.51 -7.05
N LEU A 169 -5.71 10.40 -8.37
CA LEU A 169 -6.14 9.30 -9.22
C LEU A 169 -4.91 8.78 -9.98
N ALA A 170 -4.78 7.47 -10.14
CA ALA A 170 -3.83 6.83 -11.03
C ALA A 170 -4.56 6.30 -12.27
N ILE A 171 -4.08 6.63 -13.46
CA ILE A 171 -4.40 5.92 -14.69
C ILE A 171 -3.29 4.89 -14.88
N VAL A 172 -3.63 3.63 -14.72
CA VAL A 172 -2.69 2.51 -14.74
C VAL A 172 -2.74 1.84 -16.10
N LEU A 173 -1.57 1.67 -16.70
CA LEU A 173 -1.35 0.95 -17.96
C LEU A 173 -0.53 -0.30 -17.67
N ARG A 174 -1.00 -1.48 -18.06
CA ARG A 174 -0.18 -2.69 -18.17
C ARG A 174 0.30 -2.83 -19.60
N LEU A 175 1.58 -3.08 -19.76
CA LEU A 175 2.26 -2.99 -21.04
C LEU A 175 3.09 -4.26 -21.28
N ILE A 176 3.08 -4.74 -22.52
CA ILE A 176 4.01 -5.75 -23.01
C ILE A 176 4.95 -5.11 -24.04
N HIS A 177 6.18 -5.58 -24.10
CA HIS A 177 7.15 -5.14 -25.11
C HIS A 177 6.98 -5.94 -26.39
N LYS A 178 7.05 -5.26 -27.57
CA LYS A 178 6.96 -5.90 -28.89
C LYS A 178 8.25 -6.63 -29.29
N GLY A 179 9.32 -6.44 -28.55
CA GLY A 179 10.62 -7.09 -28.64
C GLY A 179 11.14 -7.48 -27.27
N ASP A 180 12.46 -7.52 -27.12
CA ASP A 180 13.07 -7.81 -25.83
C ASP A 180 12.70 -6.72 -24.81
N ALA A 181 12.32 -7.15 -23.61
CA ALA A 181 12.04 -6.23 -22.53
C ALA A 181 13.30 -5.40 -22.18
N PRO A 182 13.15 -4.12 -21.77
CA PRO A 182 14.30 -3.32 -21.38
C PRO A 182 15.09 -4.00 -20.27
N HIS A 183 16.41 -4.07 -20.39
CA HIS A 183 17.29 -4.60 -19.34
C HIS A 183 17.34 -3.72 -18.09
N ASP A 184 16.79 -2.49 -18.16
CA ASP A 184 16.81 -1.53 -17.05
C ASP A 184 15.68 -1.79 -16.06
N ALA A 185 16.04 -2.40 -14.93
CA ALA A 185 15.11 -2.73 -13.85
C ALA A 185 14.89 -1.58 -12.84
N ARG A 186 15.29 -0.34 -13.15
CA ARG A 186 15.02 0.82 -12.28
C ARG A 186 13.55 1.24 -12.34
N THR A 187 13.10 1.86 -11.26
CA THR A 187 11.84 2.63 -11.24
C THR A 187 12.05 3.99 -11.89
N TYR A 188 11.11 4.45 -12.69
CA TYR A 188 11.13 5.75 -13.33
C TYR A 188 10.01 6.63 -12.81
N ILE A 189 10.34 7.87 -12.44
CA ILE A 189 9.38 8.88 -11.97
C ILE A 189 9.65 10.18 -12.75
N GLU A 190 8.63 10.74 -13.40
CA GLU A 190 8.76 11.95 -14.17
C GLU A 190 7.54 12.86 -14.04
N SER A 191 7.73 14.13 -13.70
CA SER A 191 6.64 15.09 -13.60
C SER A 191 6.22 15.60 -14.99
N ALA A 192 4.94 15.94 -15.13
CA ALA A 192 4.32 16.49 -16.33
C ALA A 192 3.31 17.60 -15.93
N PRO A 193 2.83 18.44 -16.88
CA PRO A 193 1.97 19.59 -16.55
C PRO A 193 0.72 19.24 -15.74
N ALA A 194 0.05 18.10 -16.03
CA ALA A 194 -1.19 17.71 -15.38
C ALA A 194 -1.01 16.64 -14.27
N GLY A 195 0.25 16.31 -13.91
CA GLY A 195 0.51 15.25 -12.94
C GLY A 195 1.92 14.70 -13.02
N TRP A 196 2.07 13.41 -12.82
CA TRP A 196 3.37 12.75 -12.89
C TRP A 196 3.26 11.29 -13.30
N TRP A 197 4.29 10.81 -13.94
CA TRP A 197 4.44 9.45 -14.42
C TRP A 197 5.26 8.61 -13.46
N TYR A 198 4.91 7.34 -13.40
CA TYR A 198 5.65 6.27 -12.76
C TYR A 198 5.74 5.10 -13.73
N SER A 199 6.87 4.40 -13.77
CA SER A 199 6.99 3.13 -14.47
C SER A 199 7.96 2.20 -13.77
N ALA A 200 7.64 0.91 -13.77
CA ALA A 200 8.49 -0.16 -13.26
C ALA A 200 8.27 -1.46 -14.07
N PRO A 201 9.31 -2.26 -14.28
CA PRO A 201 9.16 -3.60 -14.84
C PRO A 201 8.55 -4.54 -13.79
N LEU A 202 7.89 -5.59 -14.26
CA LEU A 202 7.37 -6.68 -13.44
C LEU A 202 8.19 -7.96 -13.66
N PRO A 203 8.25 -8.87 -12.68
CA PRO A 203 9.03 -10.11 -12.79
C PRO A 203 8.70 -10.98 -14.03
N GLN A 204 7.46 -10.88 -14.54
CA GLN A 204 6.97 -11.65 -15.67
C GLN A 204 7.31 -11.02 -17.05
N GLY A 205 8.12 -9.97 -17.10
CA GLY A 205 8.52 -9.29 -18.33
C GLY A 205 7.54 -8.22 -18.83
N GLU A 206 6.42 -8.02 -18.13
CA GLU A 206 5.54 -6.87 -18.35
C GLU A 206 6.13 -5.59 -17.75
N THR A 207 5.63 -4.45 -18.19
CA THR A 207 5.90 -3.14 -17.58
C THR A 207 4.60 -2.55 -17.10
N ILE A 208 4.62 -1.95 -15.92
CA ILE A 208 3.54 -1.09 -15.46
C ILE A 208 3.94 0.37 -15.65
N ALA A 209 3.02 1.18 -16.19
CA ALA A 209 3.14 2.62 -16.20
C ALA A 209 1.89 3.23 -15.60
N MET A 210 2.06 4.30 -14.82
CA MET A 210 0.95 4.99 -14.18
C MET A 210 1.09 6.49 -14.39
N PHE A 211 -0.01 7.14 -14.75
CA PHE A 211 -0.10 8.59 -14.71
C PHE A 211 -0.98 9.03 -13.55
N PHE A 212 -0.41 9.81 -12.66
CA PHE A 212 -1.09 10.32 -11.48
C PHE A 212 -1.57 11.75 -11.70
N THR A 213 -2.85 11.99 -11.49
CA THR A 213 -3.49 13.30 -11.61
C THR A 213 -4.62 13.43 -10.58
N ASP A 214 -5.28 14.58 -10.48
CA ASP A 214 -6.44 14.73 -9.60
C ASP A 214 -7.73 14.29 -10.29
N CYS A 215 -8.64 13.64 -9.54
CA CYS A 215 -9.93 13.20 -10.04
C CYS A 215 -10.73 14.32 -10.72
N ASP A 216 -10.70 15.53 -10.17
CA ASP A 216 -11.44 16.67 -10.69
C ASP A 216 -10.78 17.29 -11.95
N VAL A 217 -9.45 17.20 -12.08
CA VAL A 217 -8.73 17.57 -13.30
C VAL A 217 -9.09 16.57 -14.41
N TYR A 218 -9.03 15.29 -14.10
CA TYR A 218 -9.41 14.23 -15.02
C TYR A 218 -10.88 14.34 -15.50
N ALA A 219 -11.81 14.54 -14.56
CA ALA A 219 -13.24 14.61 -14.88
C ALA A 219 -13.63 15.84 -15.74
N ARG A 220 -12.97 16.99 -15.52
CA ARG A 220 -13.33 18.24 -16.24
C ARG A 220 -12.68 18.38 -17.61
N LYS A 221 -11.43 17.93 -17.75
CA LYS A 221 -10.64 18.21 -18.97
C LYS A 221 -10.39 16.96 -19.80
N GLY A 222 -10.61 15.77 -19.23
CA GLY A 222 -9.96 14.58 -19.74
C GLY A 222 -8.45 14.67 -19.58
N ILE A 223 -7.75 13.57 -19.66
CA ILE A 223 -6.28 13.55 -19.74
C ILE A 223 -5.92 12.76 -21.00
N VAL A 224 -5.31 13.44 -21.94
CA VAL A 224 -4.69 12.80 -23.10
C VAL A 224 -3.27 12.43 -22.70
N LEU A 225 -3.03 11.14 -22.48
CA LEU A 225 -1.75 10.63 -21.96
C LEU A 225 -0.59 10.96 -22.91
N ASP A 226 -0.81 10.91 -24.23
CA ASP A 226 0.20 11.24 -25.24
C ASP A 226 0.67 12.70 -25.13
N GLU A 227 -0.24 13.62 -24.83
CA GLU A 227 0.13 15.03 -24.58
C GLU A 227 1.02 15.14 -23.33
N GLN A 228 0.75 14.36 -22.30
CA GLN A 228 1.58 14.35 -21.08
C GLN A 228 2.96 13.70 -21.34
N LEU A 229 3.06 12.74 -22.25
CA LEU A 229 4.33 12.12 -22.67
C LEU A 229 5.24 13.07 -23.46
N ILE A 230 4.69 14.08 -24.14
CA ILE A 230 5.50 15.13 -24.81
C ILE A 230 6.42 15.83 -23.79
N HIS A 231 5.93 16.01 -22.56
CA HIS A 231 6.63 16.68 -21.48
C HIS A 231 7.42 15.72 -20.57
N ALA A 232 7.42 14.44 -20.89
CA ALA A 232 8.04 13.38 -20.10
C ALA A 232 8.95 12.49 -20.98
N PRO A 233 10.10 13.02 -21.45
CA PRO A 233 10.97 12.33 -22.40
C PRO A 233 11.55 11.02 -21.88
N LEU A 234 11.88 10.91 -20.60
CA LEU A 234 12.34 9.64 -19.99
C LEU A 234 11.24 8.60 -20.06
N MET A 235 10.03 8.97 -19.66
CA MET A 235 8.89 8.05 -19.72
C MET A 235 8.57 7.67 -21.16
N ARG A 236 8.56 8.65 -22.07
CA ARG A 236 8.32 8.38 -23.50
C ARG A 236 9.32 7.38 -24.06
N SER A 237 10.61 7.51 -23.77
CA SER A 237 11.63 6.57 -24.26
C SER A 237 11.43 5.16 -23.69
N ARG A 238 10.95 5.06 -22.44
CA ARG A 238 10.70 3.76 -21.77
C ARG A 238 9.46 3.05 -22.33
N LEU A 239 8.50 3.79 -22.85
CA LEU A 239 7.25 3.24 -23.39
C LEU A 239 7.29 3.03 -24.92
N VAL A 240 8.44 3.28 -25.56
CA VAL A 240 8.63 2.94 -26.98
C VAL A 240 8.51 1.43 -27.16
N ASP A 241 7.91 1.03 -28.29
CA ASP A 241 7.71 -0.39 -28.66
C ASP A 241 6.94 -1.24 -27.64
N THR A 242 6.05 -0.59 -26.88
CA THR A 242 5.12 -1.27 -25.99
C THR A 242 3.71 -1.32 -26.58
N GLU A 243 2.92 -2.28 -26.10
CA GLU A 243 1.49 -2.41 -26.39
C GLU A 243 0.72 -2.42 -25.06
N VAL A 244 -0.38 -1.63 -25.01
CA VAL A 244 -1.24 -1.55 -23.84
C VAL A 244 -2.15 -2.77 -23.77
N VAL A 245 -1.98 -3.59 -22.73
CA VAL A 245 -2.81 -4.77 -22.46
C VAL A 245 -4.07 -4.40 -21.71
N SER A 246 -3.96 -3.52 -20.74
CA SER A 246 -5.11 -3.02 -19.96
C SER A 246 -4.91 -1.59 -19.48
N THR A 247 -6.04 -0.90 -19.29
CA THR A 247 -6.09 0.45 -18.71
C THR A 247 -7.10 0.47 -17.59
N ARG A 248 -6.73 1.01 -16.43
CA ARG A 248 -7.59 1.16 -15.26
C ARG A 248 -7.41 2.53 -14.61
N ALA A 249 -8.49 3.06 -14.05
CA ALA A 249 -8.44 4.22 -13.16
C ALA A 249 -8.58 3.76 -11.71
N VAL A 250 -7.63 4.15 -10.86
CA VAL A 250 -7.55 3.71 -9.47
C VAL A 250 -7.39 4.91 -8.55
N TYR A 251 -8.19 4.95 -7.50
CA TYR A 251 -8.09 6.01 -6.50
C TYR A 251 -6.81 5.87 -5.67
N ALA A 252 -5.99 6.91 -5.66
CA ALA A 252 -4.65 6.91 -5.07
C ALA A 252 -4.45 7.96 -3.97
N ALA A 253 -5.52 8.63 -3.53
CA ALA A 253 -5.46 9.74 -2.59
C ALA A 253 -4.89 9.38 -1.22
N SER A 254 -4.26 10.36 -0.61
CA SER A 254 -3.80 10.30 0.78
C SER A 254 -4.94 10.59 1.74
N SER A 255 -5.09 9.78 2.75
CA SER A 255 -6.10 10.01 3.78
C SER A 255 -5.77 9.31 5.09
N CYS A 256 -6.29 9.83 6.19
CA CYS A 256 -6.23 9.20 7.50
C CYS A 256 -7.65 8.96 8.04
N ARG A 257 -7.89 7.80 8.63
CA ARG A 257 -9.16 7.51 9.29
C ARG A 257 -9.28 8.32 10.59
N LYS A 258 -10.44 8.93 10.84
CA LYS A 258 -10.67 9.70 12.08
C LYS A 258 -10.60 8.82 13.33
N ALA A 259 -11.08 7.59 13.26
CA ALA A 259 -10.93 6.59 14.33
C ALA A 259 -10.12 5.41 13.80
N ILE A 260 -8.86 5.28 14.23
CA ILE A 260 -7.99 4.15 13.89
C ILE A 260 -8.19 3.00 14.86
N VAL A 261 -8.56 3.29 16.09
CA VAL A 261 -8.87 2.30 17.14
C VAL A 261 -10.22 2.58 17.77
N GLY A 262 -10.81 1.57 18.39
CA GLY A 262 -12.00 1.68 19.21
C GLY A 262 -12.09 0.53 20.20
N GLU A 263 -13.26 0.28 20.74
CA GLU A 263 -13.47 -0.79 21.72
C GLU A 263 -13.21 -2.17 21.12
N ALA A 264 -12.07 -2.78 21.47
CA ALA A 264 -11.60 -4.06 20.98
C ALA A 264 -11.54 -4.17 19.44
N TRP A 265 -11.15 -3.10 18.76
CA TRP A 265 -10.84 -3.13 17.34
C TRP A 265 -9.77 -2.09 16.97
N LEU A 266 -9.07 -2.35 15.86
CA LEU A 266 -8.18 -1.39 15.23
C LEU A 266 -8.18 -1.53 13.69
N ALA A 267 -7.81 -0.45 13.01
CA ALA A 267 -7.52 -0.42 11.58
C ALA A 267 -6.01 -0.47 11.35
N VAL A 268 -5.57 -1.12 10.26
CA VAL A 268 -4.16 -1.27 9.91
C VAL A 268 -3.91 -1.07 8.41
N GLY A 269 -2.72 -0.62 8.05
CA GLY A 269 -2.35 -0.38 6.66
C GLY A 269 -3.18 0.76 6.04
N ASP A 270 -3.67 0.57 4.82
CA ASP A 270 -4.45 1.59 4.12
C ASP A 270 -5.86 1.78 4.70
N SER A 271 -6.35 0.84 5.52
CA SER A 271 -7.57 1.03 6.30
C SER A 271 -7.39 2.09 7.39
N ALA A 272 -6.22 2.16 8.03
CA ALA A 272 -5.88 3.21 8.99
C ALA A 272 -5.53 4.52 8.28
N SER A 273 -4.55 4.49 7.38
CA SER A 273 -4.09 5.66 6.64
C SER A 273 -3.54 5.26 5.27
N SER A 274 -3.95 5.92 4.20
CA SER A 274 -3.44 5.67 2.85
C SER A 274 -2.45 6.76 2.44
N TYR A 275 -1.37 6.33 1.77
CA TYR A 275 -0.30 7.22 1.32
C TYR A 275 -0.36 7.41 -0.19
N ASP A 276 0.11 8.57 -0.65
CA ASP A 276 0.40 8.85 -2.04
C ASP A 276 1.51 7.90 -2.54
N PRO A 277 1.33 7.27 -3.71
CA PRO A 277 2.33 6.36 -4.28
C PRO A 277 3.71 6.97 -4.47
N ILE A 278 3.83 8.31 -4.58
CA ILE A 278 5.13 9.01 -4.66
C ILE A 278 6.05 8.69 -3.47
N SER A 279 5.49 8.27 -2.35
CA SER A 279 6.28 7.89 -1.17
C SER A 279 7.09 6.60 -1.38
N GLY A 280 6.68 5.71 -2.29
CA GLY A 280 7.26 4.38 -2.51
C GLY A 280 7.23 3.45 -1.29
N THR A 281 6.53 3.82 -0.19
CA THR A 281 6.64 3.13 1.11
C THR A 281 5.36 2.44 1.57
N GLY A 282 4.33 2.32 0.71
CA GLY A 282 3.02 1.80 1.09
C GLY A 282 3.08 0.38 1.70
N VAL A 283 3.80 -0.54 1.05
CA VAL A 283 3.95 -1.93 1.54
C VAL A 283 4.84 -1.96 2.78
N LEU A 284 5.95 -1.24 2.79
CA LEU A 284 6.83 -1.13 3.97
C LEU A 284 6.05 -0.64 5.21
N LYS A 285 5.24 0.40 5.04
CA LYS A 285 4.32 0.89 6.07
C LYS A 285 3.35 -0.20 6.52
N ALA A 286 2.74 -0.92 5.56
CA ALA A 286 1.76 -1.96 5.85
C ALA A 286 2.35 -3.09 6.74
N LEU A 287 3.55 -3.58 6.43
CA LEU A 287 4.24 -4.59 7.24
C LEU A 287 4.59 -4.04 8.63
N ARG A 288 5.16 -2.82 8.70
CA ARG A 288 5.53 -2.19 9.97
C ARG A 288 4.32 -1.94 10.88
N GLN A 289 3.26 -1.38 10.32
CA GLN A 289 2.00 -1.18 11.05
C GLN A 289 1.36 -2.51 11.45
N GLY A 290 1.45 -3.55 10.61
CA GLY A 290 0.98 -4.90 10.92
C GLY A 290 1.68 -5.48 12.15
N THR A 291 3.00 -5.34 12.25
CA THR A 291 3.79 -5.75 13.42
C THR A 291 3.37 -4.98 14.68
N ASN A 292 3.26 -3.65 14.59
CA ASN A 292 2.85 -2.80 15.71
C ASN A 292 1.40 -3.09 16.15
N ALA A 293 0.49 -3.30 15.21
CA ALA A 293 -0.89 -3.68 15.49
C ALA A 293 -0.98 -5.03 16.23
N ALA A 294 -0.17 -6.01 15.83
CA ALA A 294 -0.11 -7.31 16.52
C ALA A 294 0.37 -7.17 17.97
N ILE A 295 1.37 -6.31 18.24
CA ILE A 295 1.82 -6.01 19.60
C ILE A 295 0.67 -5.37 20.41
N ALA A 296 -0.04 -4.42 19.82
CA ALA A 296 -1.15 -3.74 20.49
C ALA A 296 -2.32 -4.69 20.80
N VAL A 297 -2.67 -5.58 19.87
CA VAL A 297 -3.71 -6.59 20.04
C VAL A 297 -3.33 -7.61 21.11
N ASP A 298 -2.11 -8.17 21.08
CA ASP A 298 -1.63 -9.13 22.07
C ASP A 298 -1.64 -8.53 23.49
N GLY A 299 -1.13 -7.32 23.64
CA GLY A 299 -1.14 -6.66 24.95
C GLY A 299 -2.56 -6.34 25.44
N PHE A 300 -3.44 -5.83 24.57
CA PHE A 300 -4.84 -5.63 24.92
C PHE A 300 -5.52 -6.92 25.40
N LEU A 301 -5.29 -8.04 24.72
CA LEU A 301 -5.81 -9.35 25.10
C LEU A 301 -5.29 -9.86 26.44
N ARG A 302 -4.09 -9.41 26.84
CA ARG A 302 -3.48 -9.68 28.16
C ARG A 302 -3.90 -8.68 29.25
N GLY A 303 -4.75 -7.69 28.92
CA GLY A 303 -5.28 -6.72 29.87
C GLY A 303 -4.60 -5.34 29.86
N ASP A 304 -3.62 -5.11 28.99
CA ASP A 304 -3.02 -3.79 28.80
C ASP A 304 -3.88 -2.92 27.87
N THR A 305 -4.75 -2.12 28.46
CA THR A 305 -5.66 -1.23 27.70
C THR A 305 -4.97 0.00 27.11
N GLY A 306 -3.72 0.28 27.47
CA GLY A 306 -2.95 1.43 26.97
C GLY A 306 -2.36 1.21 25.57
N LEU A 307 -2.19 -0.04 25.13
CA LEU A 307 -1.49 -0.33 23.87
C LEU A 307 -2.31 -0.01 22.60
N LEU A 308 -3.63 -0.13 22.63
CA LEU A 308 -4.45 0.32 21.49
C LEU A 308 -4.36 1.85 21.30
N PRO A 309 -4.55 2.71 22.33
CA PRO A 309 -4.30 4.14 22.21
C PRO A 309 -2.86 4.50 21.79
N ALA A 310 -1.86 3.77 22.27
CA ALA A 310 -0.46 3.98 21.87
C ALA A 310 -0.24 3.69 20.37
N TYR A 311 -0.87 2.64 19.84
CA TYR A 311 -0.87 2.34 18.42
C TYR A 311 -1.55 3.45 17.60
N ASP A 312 -2.71 3.98 18.02
CA ASP A 312 -3.39 5.10 17.36
C ASP A 312 -2.46 6.32 17.28
N ALA A 313 -1.86 6.71 18.41
CA ALA A 313 -0.95 7.85 18.47
C ALA A 313 0.26 7.67 17.54
N LEU A 314 0.84 6.46 17.48
CA LEU A 314 1.95 6.14 16.59
C LEU A 314 1.54 6.25 15.12
N ALA A 315 0.41 5.64 14.73
CA ALA A 315 -0.08 5.65 13.35
C ALA A 315 -0.38 7.08 12.86
N ARG A 316 -0.95 7.93 13.71
CA ARG A 316 -1.18 9.36 13.41
C ARG A 316 0.12 10.13 13.25
N LYS A 317 1.08 9.96 14.16
CA LYS A 317 2.39 10.60 14.07
C LYS A 317 3.15 10.22 12.80
N GLU A 318 3.04 8.96 12.38
CA GLU A 318 3.61 8.48 11.12
C GLU A 318 2.93 9.18 9.93
N PHE A 319 1.60 9.26 9.93
CA PHE A 319 0.85 9.94 8.88
C PHE A 319 1.19 11.44 8.79
N ASP A 320 1.25 12.16 9.90
CA ASP A 320 1.62 13.59 9.94
C ASP A 320 3.05 13.81 9.39
N THR A 321 3.96 12.90 9.74
CA THR A 321 5.34 12.96 9.23
C THR A 321 5.38 12.72 7.73
N TYR A 322 4.62 11.76 7.25
CA TYR A 322 4.45 11.49 5.82
C TYR A 322 3.87 12.72 5.09
N VAL A 323 2.79 13.32 5.59
CA VAL A 323 2.15 14.51 4.98
C VAL A 323 3.14 15.66 4.83
N ARG A 324 3.95 15.94 5.86
CA ARG A 324 4.99 16.99 5.78
C ARG A 324 6.02 16.69 4.70
N ARG A 325 6.54 15.45 4.62
CA ARG A 325 7.51 15.03 3.60
C ARG A 325 6.92 15.08 2.20
N ARG A 326 5.70 14.60 2.04
CA ARG A 326 4.97 14.65 0.76
C ARG A 326 4.81 16.08 0.26
N ARG A 327 4.35 17.01 1.12
CA ARG A 327 4.19 18.43 0.78
C ARG A 327 5.52 19.06 0.37
N ALA A 328 6.61 18.80 1.10
CA ALA A 328 7.94 19.28 0.73
C ALA A 328 8.41 18.74 -0.63
N HIS A 329 8.15 17.45 -0.90
CA HIS A 329 8.48 16.83 -2.19
C HIS A 329 7.71 17.46 -3.35
N TYR A 330 6.39 17.63 -3.25
CA TYR A 330 5.60 18.31 -4.28
C TYR A 330 6.01 19.77 -4.47
N ALA A 331 6.38 20.48 -3.41
CA ALA A 331 6.83 21.87 -3.48
C ALA A 331 8.20 22.04 -4.16
N SER A 332 9.01 20.98 -4.23
CA SER A 332 10.29 21.02 -4.96
C SER A 332 10.12 21.02 -6.48
N GLU A 333 8.98 20.59 -7.02
CA GLU A 333 8.67 20.70 -8.44
C GLU A 333 8.19 22.11 -8.78
N ARG A 334 9.00 22.86 -9.55
CA ARG A 334 8.75 24.28 -9.88
C ARG A 334 8.57 24.58 -11.37
N ARG A 335 8.78 23.58 -12.23
CA ARG A 335 8.70 23.75 -13.69
C ARG A 335 7.27 24.07 -14.17
N TRP A 336 6.27 23.52 -13.53
CA TRP A 336 4.88 23.56 -13.95
C TRP A 336 4.10 24.69 -13.26
N THR A 337 4.54 25.94 -13.44
CA THR A 337 3.83 27.14 -12.95
C THR A 337 2.53 27.36 -13.70
N GLY A 338 1.47 27.75 -13.00
CA GLY A 338 0.15 27.95 -13.58
C GLY A 338 -0.63 26.66 -13.90
N CYS A 339 -0.03 25.49 -13.71
CA CYS A 339 -0.71 24.21 -13.90
C CYS A 339 -1.50 23.84 -12.65
N GLU A 340 -2.80 23.61 -12.80
CA GLU A 340 -3.77 23.42 -11.71
C GLU A 340 -3.35 22.31 -10.72
N PHE A 341 -2.86 21.16 -11.22
CA PHE A 341 -2.42 20.03 -10.39
C PHE A 341 -1.32 20.47 -9.39
N TRP A 342 -0.34 21.24 -9.87
CA TRP A 342 0.80 21.69 -9.08
C TRP A 342 0.45 22.86 -8.16
N GLU A 343 -0.38 23.81 -8.65
CA GLU A 343 -0.82 24.96 -7.84
C GLU A 343 -1.60 24.53 -6.58
N LYS A 344 -2.42 23.48 -6.68
CA LYS A 344 -3.12 22.92 -5.53
C LYS A 344 -2.15 22.41 -4.45
N ARG A 345 -1.01 21.84 -4.86
CA ARG A 345 -0.01 21.22 -3.96
C ARG A 345 0.99 22.21 -3.39
N ARG A 346 1.10 23.42 -3.98
CA ARG A 346 1.90 24.54 -3.48
C ARG A 346 1.17 25.38 -2.44
N LYS A 347 -0.16 25.35 -2.43
CA LYS A 347 -0.93 26.09 -1.43
C LYS A 347 -0.68 25.50 -0.05
N PRO A 348 -0.45 26.35 0.99
CA PRO A 348 -0.40 25.84 2.35
C PRO A 348 -1.71 25.12 2.65
N GLY A 349 -1.63 23.93 3.23
CA GLY A 349 -2.80 23.15 3.59
C GLY A 349 -3.76 23.99 4.45
N ARG A 350 -5.05 23.74 4.31
CA ARG A 350 -6.03 24.32 5.26
C ARG A 350 -5.63 23.80 6.64
N ASN A 351 -5.31 24.75 7.55
CA ASN A 351 -5.19 24.49 8.98
C ASN A 351 -6.50 23.96 9.53
#